data_3479cd63476f1dae519c0e95b0f37777
#
_entry.id   3479cd63476f1dae519c0e95b0f37777
#
_cell.length_a   1.000
_cell.length_b   1.000
_cell.length_c   1.000
_cell.angle_alpha   90.00
_cell.angle_beta   90.00
_cell.angle_gamma   90.00
#
_symmetry.space_group_name_H-M   'P 1'
#
loop_
_entity.id
_entity.type
_entity.pdbx_description
1 polymer ?
#
loop_
_entity_poly.entity_id
_entity_poly.type
_entity_poly.pdbx_seq_one_letter_code
_entity_poly.pdbx_strand_id
1 'polypeptide(L)'
;MEAYWDAHISLIRDKTILCDKNVIIVIEDYILYAAKLDSQINSRMETPKLIGILQHYCWLADIPYYMQLASEVKNRWTNEILLHKKIIYKNRTKFYIDASCAVLINRHCIDAIRHAVHYNTFRNKKEGNKNVRKG
;
A
#
# COMPACT_ATOMS: atom_id res chain seq x y z
N MET A 1 -9.22 -14.86 -12.22
CA MET A 1 -7.96 -14.11 -12.24
C MET A 1 -8.12 -12.73 -12.87
N GLU A 2 -8.59 -12.64 -14.08
CA GLU A 2 -8.88 -11.35 -14.74
C GLU A 2 -9.80 -10.46 -13.90
N ALA A 3 -10.86 -11.01 -13.33
CA ALA A 3 -11.77 -10.27 -12.46
C ALA A 3 -11.10 -9.65 -11.23
N TYR A 4 -10.07 -10.33 -10.69
CA TYR A 4 -9.31 -9.81 -9.55
C TYR A 4 -8.46 -8.59 -9.94
N TRP A 5 -7.80 -8.65 -11.08
CA TRP A 5 -7.02 -7.53 -11.60
C TRP A 5 -7.90 -6.34 -11.98
N ASP A 6 -9.02 -6.62 -12.63
CA ASP A 6 -10.01 -5.61 -13.01
C ASP A 6 -10.56 -4.88 -11.80
N ALA A 7 -10.80 -5.59 -10.69
CA ALA A 7 -11.26 -4.97 -9.44
C ALA A 7 -10.25 -3.97 -8.89
N HIS A 8 -8.96 -4.30 -8.91
CA HIS A 8 -7.89 -3.39 -8.46
C HIS A 8 -7.77 -2.16 -9.37
N ILE A 9 -7.79 -2.37 -10.67
CA ILE A 9 -7.73 -1.28 -11.67
C ILE A 9 -8.93 -0.37 -11.54
N SER A 10 -10.13 -0.93 -11.40
CA SER A 10 -11.37 -0.16 -11.22
C SER A 10 -11.32 0.67 -9.94
N LEU A 11 -10.82 0.11 -8.84
CA LEU A 11 -10.68 0.84 -7.59
C LEU A 11 -9.73 2.04 -7.73
N ILE A 12 -8.58 1.85 -8.36
CA ILE A 12 -7.60 2.93 -8.60
C ILE A 12 -8.22 4.00 -9.48
N ARG A 13 -8.85 3.62 -10.58
CA ARG A 13 -9.52 4.54 -11.50
C ARG A 13 -10.59 5.36 -10.80
N ASP A 14 -11.46 4.72 -10.04
CA ASP A 14 -12.58 5.39 -9.37
C ASP A 14 -12.06 6.37 -8.31
N LYS A 15 -11.05 5.98 -7.53
CA LYS A 15 -10.43 6.88 -6.54
C LYS A 15 -9.71 8.05 -7.19
N THR A 16 -9.06 7.85 -8.31
CA THR A 16 -8.39 8.93 -9.06
C THR A 16 -9.39 9.94 -9.60
N ILE A 17 -10.52 9.47 -10.14
CA ILE A 17 -11.60 10.34 -10.63
C ILE A 17 -12.24 11.12 -9.47
N LEU A 18 -12.56 10.45 -8.35
CA LEU A 18 -13.24 11.08 -7.22
C LEU A 18 -12.37 12.09 -6.49
N CYS A 19 -11.06 11.87 -6.41
CA CYS A 19 -10.16 12.74 -5.65
C CYS A 19 -9.78 14.01 -6.40
N ASP A 20 -9.90 14.06 -7.72
CA ASP A 20 -9.58 15.20 -8.60
C ASP A 20 -8.26 15.91 -8.26
N LYS A 21 -7.34 15.21 -7.61
CA LYS A 21 -6.03 15.71 -7.16
C LYS A 21 -4.99 14.61 -7.20
N ASN A 22 -3.77 14.98 -6.94
CA ASN A 22 -2.58 14.13 -6.95
C ASN A 22 -2.78 12.84 -6.12
N VAL A 23 -3.14 11.78 -6.79
CA VAL A 23 -3.20 10.44 -6.20
C VAL A 23 -1.87 9.76 -6.44
N ILE A 24 -1.29 9.18 -5.41
CA ILE A 24 -0.09 8.36 -5.49
C ILE A 24 -0.44 6.96 -5.04
N ILE A 25 -0.04 5.98 -5.81
CA ILE A 25 -0.25 4.57 -5.48
C ILE A 25 1.02 4.02 -4.82
N VAL A 26 0.88 3.52 -3.61
CA VAL A 26 1.97 2.86 -2.89
C VAL A 26 1.77 1.36 -2.97
N ILE A 27 2.76 0.65 -3.48
CA ILE A 27 2.70 -0.78 -3.72
C ILE A 27 3.77 -1.47 -2.89
N GLU A 28 3.39 -2.53 -2.16
CA GLU A 28 4.37 -3.39 -1.48
C GLU A 28 5.16 -4.17 -2.51
N ASP A 29 6.48 -4.05 -2.46
CA ASP A 29 7.37 -4.74 -3.39
C ASP A 29 7.49 -6.22 -3.05
N TYR A 30 7.62 -7.05 -4.08
CA TYR A 30 7.75 -8.49 -3.96
C TYR A 30 9.20 -8.91 -4.04
N ILE A 31 9.64 -9.68 -3.05
CA ILE A 31 11.01 -10.19 -2.98
C ILE A 31 11.00 -11.72 -3.01
N LEU A 32 11.85 -12.29 -3.86
CA LEU A 32 12.16 -13.71 -3.83
C LEU A 32 13.23 -13.97 -2.77
N TYR A 33 12.86 -14.69 -1.72
CA TYR A 33 13.80 -15.10 -0.68
C TYR A 33 14.42 -16.46 -1.02
N ALA A 34 15.72 -16.58 -0.91
CA ALA A 34 16.44 -17.82 -1.21
C ALA A 34 15.89 -19.03 -0.43
N ALA A 35 15.54 -18.85 0.85
CA ALA A 35 14.97 -19.90 1.69
C ALA A 35 13.56 -20.35 1.28
N LYS A 36 12.85 -19.56 0.47
CA LYS A 36 11.48 -19.86 0.00
C LYS A 36 11.39 -19.99 -1.51
N LEU A 37 12.54 -20.07 -2.18
CA LEU A 37 12.61 -20.00 -3.64
C LEU A 37 11.75 -21.07 -4.32
N ASP A 38 11.84 -22.32 -3.87
CA ASP A 38 11.10 -23.43 -4.47
C ASP A 38 9.58 -23.24 -4.33
N SER A 39 9.10 -22.84 -3.15
CA SER A 39 7.67 -22.60 -2.95
C SER A 39 7.18 -21.38 -3.71
N GLN A 40 8.01 -20.34 -3.84
CA GLN A 40 7.67 -19.12 -4.59
C GLN A 40 7.66 -19.38 -6.09
N ILE A 41 8.62 -20.13 -6.63
CA ILE A 41 8.67 -20.49 -8.07
C ILE A 41 7.53 -21.44 -8.44
N ASN A 42 7.20 -22.40 -7.58
CA ASN A 42 6.11 -23.33 -7.80
C ASN A 42 4.72 -22.70 -7.62
N SER A 43 4.63 -21.53 -7.00
CA SER A 43 3.41 -20.74 -6.98
C SER A 43 3.15 -20.16 -8.38
N ARG A 44 1.90 -19.79 -8.66
CA ARG A 44 1.54 -19.16 -9.94
C ARG A 44 2.09 -17.75 -10.11
N MET A 45 2.90 -17.26 -9.18
CA MET A 45 3.47 -15.91 -9.20
C MET A 45 2.41 -14.81 -9.37
N GLU A 46 1.30 -14.98 -8.69
CA GLU A 46 0.14 -14.06 -8.79
C GLU A 46 0.47 -12.66 -8.33
N THR A 47 1.19 -12.53 -7.21
CA THR A 47 1.55 -11.21 -6.65
C THR A 47 2.49 -10.44 -7.58
N PRO A 48 3.60 -10.99 -8.11
CA PRO A 48 4.42 -10.28 -9.08
C PRO A 48 3.67 -9.90 -10.35
N LYS A 49 2.76 -10.74 -10.83
CA LYS A 49 1.91 -10.44 -12.00
C LYS A 49 1.00 -9.26 -11.73
N LEU A 50 0.33 -9.24 -10.57
CA LEU A 50 -0.52 -8.13 -10.18
C LEU A 50 0.27 -6.82 -10.07
N ILE A 51 1.45 -6.85 -9.45
CA ILE A 51 2.33 -5.69 -9.34
C ILE A 51 2.66 -5.14 -10.73
N GLY A 52 3.08 -6.00 -11.66
CA GLY A 52 3.39 -5.61 -13.03
C GLY A 52 2.21 -4.97 -13.75
N ILE A 53 1.02 -5.50 -13.58
CA ILE A 53 -0.21 -4.95 -14.16
C ILE A 53 -0.54 -3.57 -13.56
N LEU A 54 -0.42 -3.42 -12.24
CA LEU A 54 -0.66 -2.14 -11.57
C LEU A 54 0.34 -1.07 -12.01
N GLN A 55 1.63 -1.43 -12.11
CA GLN A 55 2.66 -0.52 -12.61
C GLN A 55 2.38 -0.08 -14.04
N HIS A 56 2.02 -1.01 -14.91
CA HIS A 56 1.68 -0.71 -16.31
C HIS A 56 0.46 0.20 -16.41
N TYR A 57 -0.59 -0.09 -15.63
CA TYR A 57 -1.78 0.75 -15.59
C TYR A 57 -1.45 2.17 -15.10
N CYS A 58 -0.68 2.31 -14.04
CA CYS A 58 -0.26 3.62 -13.54
C CYS A 58 0.53 4.40 -14.59
N TRP A 59 1.41 3.71 -15.32
CA TRP A 59 2.17 4.32 -16.41
C TRP A 59 1.25 4.81 -17.54
N LEU A 60 0.30 3.99 -17.98
CA LEU A 60 -0.66 4.36 -19.04
C LEU A 60 -1.57 5.52 -18.61
N ALA A 61 -2.00 5.54 -17.36
CA ALA A 61 -2.92 6.54 -16.82
C ALA A 61 -2.22 7.80 -16.28
N ASP A 62 -0.89 7.85 -16.36
CA ASP A 62 -0.06 8.92 -15.81
C ASP A 62 -0.30 9.12 -14.29
N ILE A 63 -0.41 8.02 -13.56
CA ILE A 63 -0.56 8.00 -12.11
C ILE A 63 0.79 7.69 -11.48
N PRO A 64 1.35 8.56 -10.64
CA PRO A 64 2.60 8.25 -9.94
C PRO A 64 2.41 7.09 -8.97
N TYR A 65 3.40 6.20 -8.93
CA TYR A 65 3.42 5.11 -7.97
C TYR A 65 4.80 4.98 -7.30
N TYR A 66 4.83 4.35 -6.16
CA TYR A 66 6.03 4.14 -5.38
C TYR A 66 6.06 2.71 -4.82
N MET A 67 7.20 2.03 -5.00
CA MET A 67 7.41 0.68 -4.48
C MET A 67 8.08 0.74 -3.11
N GLN A 68 7.54 0.02 -2.12
CA GLN A 68 8.09 -0.07 -0.77
C GLN A 68 8.27 -1.53 -0.35
N LEU A 69 9.40 -1.83 0.29
CA LEU A 69 9.65 -3.14 0.85
C LEU A 69 8.89 -3.32 2.17
N ALA A 70 8.33 -4.52 2.38
CA ALA A 70 7.68 -4.87 3.63
C ALA A 70 8.63 -4.70 4.84
N SER A 71 9.90 -5.02 4.68
CA SER A 71 10.93 -4.90 5.72
C SER A 71 11.16 -3.45 6.17
N GLU A 72 10.98 -2.48 5.30
CA GLU A 72 11.09 -1.05 5.66
C GLU A 72 9.95 -0.59 6.57
N VAL A 73 8.81 -1.23 6.48
CA VAL A 73 7.55 -0.74 7.02
C VAL A 73 7.12 -1.48 8.28
N LYS A 74 7.21 -2.82 8.30
CA LYS A 74 6.65 -3.64 9.38
C LYS A 74 7.28 -3.38 10.74
N ASN A 75 8.59 -3.24 10.81
CA ASN A 75 9.30 -3.01 12.06
C ASN A 75 9.10 -1.60 12.62
N ARG A 76 8.82 -0.64 11.75
CA ARG A 76 8.64 0.76 12.14
C ARG A 76 7.20 1.08 12.53
N TRP A 77 6.25 0.43 11.90
CA TRP A 77 4.81 0.67 12.12
C TRP A 77 4.14 -0.57 12.67
N THR A 78 4.47 -0.93 13.91
CA THR A 78 3.83 -2.04 14.62
C THR A 78 2.37 -1.70 14.95
N ASN A 79 1.57 -2.72 15.27
CA ASN A 79 0.18 -2.50 15.67
C ASN A 79 0.09 -1.57 16.88
N GLU A 80 0.99 -1.71 17.85
CA GLU A 80 1.02 -0.87 19.04
C GLU A 80 1.26 0.61 18.69
N ILE A 81 2.16 0.89 17.77
CA ILE A 81 2.45 2.25 17.32
C ILE A 81 1.25 2.84 16.58
N LEU A 82 0.62 2.07 15.70
CA LEU A 82 -0.58 2.52 14.97
C LEU A 82 -1.75 2.81 15.93
N LEU A 83 -1.93 1.98 16.95
CA LEU A 83 -2.94 2.19 17.99
C LEU A 83 -2.63 3.43 18.83
N HIS A 84 -1.38 3.60 19.26
CA HIS A 84 -0.95 4.76 20.03
C HIS A 84 -1.15 6.08 19.28
N LYS A 85 -0.88 6.09 18.00
CA LYS A 85 -1.07 7.27 17.13
C LYS A 85 -2.52 7.46 16.66
N LYS A 86 -3.42 6.59 17.08
CA LYS A 86 -4.85 6.64 16.70
C LYS A 86 -5.08 6.56 15.19
N ILE A 87 -4.21 5.84 14.50
CA ILE A 87 -4.36 5.54 13.07
C ILE A 87 -5.33 4.37 12.88
N ILE A 88 -5.24 3.38 13.76
CA ILE A 88 -6.20 2.29 13.86
C ILE A 88 -6.74 2.21 15.30
N TYR A 89 -7.84 1.49 15.48
CA TYR A 89 -8.50 1.30 16.77
C TYR A 89 -8.73 -0.17 17.02
N LYS A 90 -8.77 -0.56 18.31
CA LYS A 90 -8.96 -1.95 18.71
C LYS A 90 -10.12 -2.03 19.71
N ASN A 91 -11.00 -3.00 19.48
CA ASN A 91 -12.03 -3.38 20.44
C ASN A 91 -11.99 -4.91 20.61
N ARG A 92 -11.62 -5.35 21.82
CA ARG A 92 -11.36 -6.76 22.14
C ARG A 92 -10.22 -7.30 21.26
N THR A 93 -10.51 -8.21 20.34
CA THR A 93 -9.51 -8.84 19.46
C THR A 93 -9.54 -8.31 18.02
N LYS A 94 -10.46 -7.38 17.73
CA LYS A 94 -10.69 -6.89 16.37
C LYS A 94 -10.18 -5.46 16.19
N PHE A 95 -9.75 -5.15 14.97
CA PHE A 95 -9.24 -3.84 14.59
C PHE A 95 -10.22 -3.08 13.70
N TYR A 96 -10.20 -1.75 13.82
CA TYR A 96 -11.13 -0.85 13.14
C TYR A 96 -10.40 0.38 12.62
N ILE A 97 -10.96 0.98 11.55
CA ILE A 97 -10.38 2.18 10.93
C ILE A 97 -10.73 3.46 11.66
N ASP A 98 -11.78 3.45 12.48
CA ASP A 98 -12.32 4.63 13.13
C ASP A 98 -12.61 4.40 14.63
N ALA A 99 -12.68 5.48 15.40
CA ALA A 99 -12.91 5.44 16.83
C ALA A 99 -14.27 4.87 17.22
N SER A 100 -15.27 4.95 16.34
CA SER A 100 -16.61 4.37 16.59
C SER A 100 -16.64 2.85 16.44
N CYS A 101 -15.54 2.26 15.94
CA CYS A 101 -15.45 0.82 15.65
C CYS A 101 -16.54 0.33 14.70
N ALA A 102 -16.92 1.16 13.74
CA ALA A 102 -17.95 0.84 12.75
C ALA A 102 -17.42 0.06 11.56
N VAL A 103 -16.17 0.32 11.13
CA VAL A 103 -15.57 -0.31 9.95
C VAL A 103 -14.44 -1.24 10.38
N LEU A 104 -14.72 -2.55 10.29
CA LEU A 104 -13.76 -3.60 10.59
C LEU A 104 -12.67 -3.68 9.52
N ILE A 105 -11.42 -3.83 9.95
CA ILE A 105 -10.27 -4.03 9.06
C ILE A 105 -9.56 -5.34 9.39
N ASN A 106 -9.06 -6.00 8.36
CA ASN A 106 -8.28 -7.22 8.50
C ASN A 106 -6.77 -6.92 8.44
N ARG A 107 -5.96 -7.97 8.57
CA ARG A 107 -4.49 -7.87 8.54
C ARG A 107 -3.97 -7.22 7.26
N HIS A 108 -4.55 -7.54 6.11
CA HIS A 108 -4.12 -6.97 4.83
C HIS A 108 -4.43 -5.48 4.74
N CYS A 109 -5.57 -5.05 5.28
CA CYS A 109 -5.89 -3.62 5.38
C CYS A 109 -4.88 -2.90 6.28
N ILE A 110 -4.48 -3.49 7.39
CA ILE A 110 -3.49 -2.91 8.30
C ILE A 110 -2.13 -2.79 7.60
N ASP A 111 -1.72 -3.80 6.84
CA ASP A 111 -0.47 -3.74 6.07
C ASP A 111 -0.50 -2.61 5.03
N ALA A 112 -1.61 -2.44 4.33
CA ALA A 112 -1.79 -1.34 3.39
C ALA A 112 -1.72 0.03 4.10
N ILE A 113 -2.32 0.16 5.26
CA ILE A 113 -2.27 1.37 6.09
C ILE A 113 -0.82 1.67 6.50
N ARG A 114 -0.05 0.67 6.93
CA ARG A 114 1.37 0.83 7.26
C ARG A 114 2.16 1.43 6.10
N HIS A 115 1.97 0.90 4.90
CA HIS A 115 2.63 1.41 3.69
C HIS A 115 2.25 2.85 3.38
N ALA A 116 0.98 3.19 3.48
CA ALA A 116 0.49 4.54 3.25
C ALA A 116 1.05 5.53 4.28
N VAL A 117 1.06 5.17 5.55
CA VAL A 117 1.59 6.01 6.63
C VAL A 117 3.09 6.21 6.48
N HIS A 118 3.83 5.15 6.14
CA HIS A 118 5.28 5.23 5.93
C HIS A 118 5.64 6.17 4.78
N TYR A 119 4.96 6.02 3.65
CA TYR A 119 5.15 6.90 2.51
C TYR A 119 4.87 8.36 2.88
N ASN A 120 3.74 8.61 3.50
CA ASN A 120 3.33 9.96 3.87
C ASN A 120 4.30 10.61 4.87
N THR A 121 4.84 9.82 5.80
CA THR A 121 5.74 10.33 6.83
C THR A 121 7.14 10.62 6.30
N PHE A 122 7.70 9.75 5.47
CA PHE A 122 9.12 9.79 5.11
C PHE A 122 9.39 10.16 3.66
N ARG A 123 8.58 9.70 2.72
CA ARG A 123 8.83 9.86 1.28
C ARG A 123 8.21 11.14 0.73
N ASN A 124 6.98 11.42 1.11
CA ASN A 124 6.29 12.64 0.67
C ASN A 124 7.07 13.92 1.04
N LYS A 125 7.65 13.95 2.25
CA LYS A 125 8.48 15.07 2.71
C LYS A 125 9.76 15.24 1.88
N LYS A 126 10.37 14.15 1.41
CA LYS A 126 11.59 14.21 0.58
C LYS A 126 11.28 14.79 -0.81
N GLU A 127 10.15 14.45 -1.38
CA GLU A 127 9.73 14.98 -2.69
C GLU A 127 9.35 16.46 -2.60
N GLY A 128 8.66 16.86 -1.54
CA GLY A 128 8.37 18.27 -1.26
C GLY A 128 9.63 19.12 -1.13
N ASN A 129 10.65 18.62 -0.44
CA ASN A 129 11.93 19.32 -0.30
C ASN A 129 12.74 19.41 -1.60
N LYS A 130 12.63 18.41 -2.48
CA LYS A 130 13.26 18.45 -3.81
C LYS A 130 12.61 19.53 -4.69
N ASN A 131 11.32 19.71 -4.62
CA ASN A 131 10.61 20.72 -5.40
C ASN A 131 10.89 22.15 -4.89
N VAL A 132 11.08 22.32 -3.61
CA VAL A 132 11.45 23.63 -3.00
C VAL A 132 12.88 24.03 -3.39
N ARG A 133 13.79 23.09 -3.59
CA ARG A 133 15.18 23.38 -4.01
C ARG A 133 15.35 23.74 -5.50
N LYS A 134 14.35 23.49 -6.31
CA LYS A 134 14.33 23.81 -7.75
C LYS A 134 13.67 25.14 -8.09
N GLY A 135 13.07 25.78 -7.12
CA GLY A 135 12.56 27.14 -7.24
C GLY A 135 13.57 28.13 -6.71
#